data_bcaf1d6b05ffe5cb57db05e24e7bb0e9
#
_entry.id   bcaf1d6b05ffe5cb57db05e24e7bb0e9
#
_cell.length_a   1.000
_cell.length_b   1.000
_cell.length_c   1.000
_cell.angle_alpha   90.00
_cell.angle_beta   90.00
_cell.angle_gamma   90.00
#
_symmetry.space_group_name_H-M   'P 1'
#
loop_
_entity.id
_entity.type
_entity.pdbx_description
1 polymer ?
#
loop_
_entity_poly.entity_id
_entity_poly.type
_entity_poly.pdbx_seq_one_letter_code
_entity_poly.pdbx_strand_id
1 'polypeptide(L)'
;VTAATSKHSFDILIGPATGLDPIRRQLGATQPKSSVLGRTLAKPALHAGFAPSASRDFANPVKIAIIAHLKYPIAQPFSGGLEMHTHFLASALRARGHHVTLFASEGSQADLGLVAVCAPTGSAFDEASSARIDLLEAHAYDRIMDAVAKGGFDIVHNNSLHPLPLLRAREVAAPMVTALHTPPFEPFVQGVVARAHDMTFAAVSKSLAEEWCTVLPRPLVIGNGIDLEAFAFNAQPAGLPHAIWTGRIVPEKGPHLAIDAARAAGLPLVFAGPQSDPVYWDSMIAPRLGADVTYLGHLSHADLARRVGEAHVTLCSPRWEEPFGLVVAESIACGTPVAAFGRGAIPDILDASCGVLARADDVADLGRAVSEAVGLERLACRRRAEHLFDANVMTDRYETLYRAEMRHAAPTVLHARALGEA
;
A
#
# COMPACT_ATOMS: atom_id res chain seq x y z
N VAL A 1 -44.62 -1.54 -25.47
CA VAL A 1 -43.67 -0.44 -25.32
C VAL A 1 -42.51 -0.98 -24.48
N THR A 2 -41.48 -1.42 -25.17
CA THR A 2 -40.28 -2.08 -24.67
C THR A 2 -39.36 -1.07 -24.01
N ALA A 3 -39.05 -1.26 -22.73
CA ALA A 3 -38.00 -0.54 -22.02
C ALA A 3 -36.67 -1.31 -22.19
N ALA A 4 -35.71 -0.68 -22.84
CA ALA A 4 -34.34 -1.16 -22.95
C ALA A 4 -33.58 -0.94 -21.63
N THR A 5 -33.16 -2.01 -20.99
CA THR A 5 -32.24 -1.99 -19.85
C THR A 5 -30.82 -1.76 -20.31
N SER A 6 -30.30 -0.58 -20.05
CA SER A 6 -28.86 -0.24 -20.21
C SER A 6 -28.09 -0.87 -19.06
N LYS A 7 -27.31 -1.90 -19.36
CA LYS A 7 -26.27 -2.44 -18.48
C LYS A 7 -25.05 -1.54 -18.57
N HIS A 8 -24.79 -0.76 -17.52
CA HIS A 8 -23.48 -0.12 -17.33
C HIS A 8 -22.82 -0.79 -16.12
N SER A 9 -21.97 -1.76 -16.43
CA SER A 9 -21.01 -2.31 -15.49
C SER A 9 -19.84 -1.35 -15.40
N PHE A 10 -19.57 -0.84 -14.21
CA PHE A 10 -18.32 -0.16 -13.90
C PHE A 10 -17.23 -1.23 -13.68
N ASP A 11 -16.70 -1.74 -14.78
CA ASP A 11 -15.46 -2.47 -14.76
C ASP A 11 -14.31 -1.44 -14.77
N ILE A 12 -13.66 -1.25 -13.62
CA ILE A 12 -12.23 -0.97 -13.68
C ILE A 12 -11.66 -2.26 -14.28
N LEU A 13 -11.48 -2.23 -15.60
CA LEU A 13 -10.92 -3.33 -16.37
C LEU A 13 -9.50 -3.64 -15.88
N ILE A 14 -9.43 -4.48 -14.86
CA ILE A 14 -8.28 -5.37 -14.69
C ILE A 14 -8.62 -6.56 -15.59
N GLY A 15 -8.38 -6.40 -16.88
CA GLY A 15 -8.42 -7.53 -17.82
C GLY A 15 -7.33 -8.54 -17.42
N PRO A 16 -7.55 -9.84 -17.68
CA PRO A 16 -6.51 -10.83 -17.45
C PRO A 16 -5.25 -10.44 -18.24
N ALA A 17 -4.07 -10.75 -17.69
CA ALA A 17 -2.73 -10.38 -18.15
C ALA A 17 -2.33 -10.83 -19.60
N THR A 18 -3.26 -10.90 -20.52
CA THR A 18 -3.06 -11.28 -21.92
C THR A 18 -2.69 -10.12 -22.86
N GLY A 19 -2.65 -8.87 -22.35
CA GLY A 19 -2.41 -7.66 -23.15
C GLY A 19 -0.94 -7.26 -23.37
N LEU A 20 0.04 -7.96 -22.80
CA LEU A 20 1.46 -7.60 -22.91
C LEU A 20 2.15 -8.06 -24.20
N ASP A 21 1.49 -8.87 -25.03
CA ASP A 21 2.03 -9.35 -26.30
C ASP A 21 2.28 -8.26 -27.37
N PRO A 22 1.51 -7.16 -27.47
CA PRO A 22 1.77 -6.11 -28.46
C PRO A 22 3.05 -5.31 -28.17
N ILE A 23 3.40 -5.11 -26.91
CA ILE A 23 4.57 -4.30 -26.51
C ILE A 23 5.87 -5.06 -26.83
N ARG A 24 5.89 -6.38 -26.67
CA ARG A 24 7.03 -7.22 -27.06
C ARG A 24 7.29 -7.24 -28.57
N ARG A 25 6.29 -6.98 -29.39
CA ARG A 25 6.43 -6.95 -30.87
C ARG A 25 6.92 -5.61 -31.40
N GLN A 26 6.77 -4.50 -30.66
CA GLN A 26 7.29 -3.19 -31.07
C GLN A 26 8.73 -2.94 -30.63
N LEU A 27 9.23 -3.63 -29.61
CA LEU A 27 10.65 -3.59 -29.23
C LEU A 27 11.35 -4.72 -29.99
N GLY A 28 11.75 -4.42 -31.24
CA GLY A 28 12.42 -5.36 -32.16
C GLY A 28 13.52 -6.16 -31.44
N ALA A 29 13.40 -7.49 -31.55
CA ALA A 29 14.36 -8.44 -31.06
C ALA A 29 15.70 -8.31 -31.84
N THR A 30 16.58 -7.45 -31.36
CA THR A 30 18.00 -7.51 -31.69
C THR A 30 18.73 -8.07 -30.49
N GLN A 31 19.06 -9.36 -30.56
CA GLN A 31 20.04 -9.96 -29.65
C GLN A 31 21.39 -9.26 -29.85
N PRO A 32 22.02 -8.67 -28.82
CA PRO A 32 23.39 -8.28 -28.91
C PRO A 32 24.27 -9.52 -28.78
N LYS A 33 25.14 -9.72 -29.79
CA LYS A 33 26.21 -10.71 -29.77
C LYS A 33 27.11 -10.46 -28.56
N SER A 34 27.39 -11.53 -27.81
CA SER A 34 28.33 -11.61 -26.71
C SER A 34 29.72 -11.16 -27.12
N SER A 35 30.24 -10.16 -26.46
CA SER A 35 31.65 -10.02 -26.04
C SER A 35 31.90 -8.59 -25.56
N VAL A 36 31.93 -8.38 -24.25
CA VAL A 36 32.92 -7.53 -23.55
C VAL A 36 32.80 -7.83 -22.06
N LEU A 37 33.88 -8.28 -21.44
CA LEU A 37 34.01 -8.42 -19.99
C LEU A 37 33.74 -7.05 -19.32
N GLY A 38 32.58 -6.94 -18.66
CA GLY A 38 32.25 -5.81 -17.80
C GLY A 38 32.04 -6.30 -16.38
N ARG A 39 32.80 -5.82 -15.45
CA ARG A 39 32.75 -6.09 -14.02
C ARG A 39 31.29 -5.99 -13.51
N THR A 40 30.72 -7.12 -13.12
CA THR A 40 29.49 -7.18 -12.35
C THR A 40 29.76 -6.61 -10.97
N LEU A 41 29.44 -5.35 -10.73
CA LEU A 41 29.31 -4.82 -9.37
C LEU A 41 28.12 -5.50 -8.74
N ALA A 42 28.37 -6.46 -7.87
CA ALA A 42 27.37 -7.10 -7.04
C ALA A 42 26.70 -6.03 -6.17
N LYS A 43 25.43 -5.71 -6.43
CA LYS A 43 24.61 -4.98 -5.47
C LYS A 43 24.51 -5.88 -4.23
N PRO A 44 24.69 -5.34 -3.00
CA PRO A 44 24.61 -6.16 -1.79
C PRO A 44 23.21 -6.77 -1.69
N ALA A 45 23.16 -8.08 -1.41
CA ALA A 45 21.93 -8.81 -1.19
C ALA A 45 21.29 -8.32 0.12
N LEU A 46 20.27 -7.47 0.03
CA LEU A 46 19.44 -6.97 1.15
C LEU A 46 18.46 -8.05 1.68
N HIS A 47 18.82 -9.33 1.56
CA HIS A 47 18.01 -10.46 2.05
C HIS A 47 18.53 -11.12 3.34
N ALA A 48 19.57 -10.56 3.96
CA ALA A 48 19.99 -11.00 5.30
C ALA A 48 19.18 -10.25 6.34
N GLY A 49 18.54 -10.98 7.26
CA GLY A 49 17.66 -10.45 8.29
C GLY A 49 18.22 -9.22 8.99
N PHE A 50 17.52 -8.11 8.85
CA PHE A 50 17.79 -6.91 9.61
C PHE A 50 17.37 -7.16 11.06
N ALA A 51 18.34 -7.44 11.92
CA ALA A 51 18.15 -7.24 13.35
C ALA A 51 17.90 -5.72 13.58
N PRO A 52 16.96 -5.32 14.45
CA PRO A 52 16.76 -3.91 14.77
C PRO A 52 18.03 -3.38 15.42
N SER A 53 18.84 -2.63 14.68
CA SER A 53 19.99 -1.95 15.26
C SER A 53 19.50 -0.72 16.00
N ALA A 54 19.68 -0.72 17.30
CA ALA A 54 19.54 0.45 18.17
C ALA A 54 20.66 1.45 17.87
N SER A 55 20.58 2.18 16.76
CA SER A 55 21.38 3.37 16.53
C SER A 55 20.55 4.42 15.78
N ARG A 56 19.93 5.30 16.57
CA ARG A 56 19.24 6.51 16.13
C ARG A 56 20.24 7.60 15.74
N ASP A 57 21.09 7.35 14.77
CA ASP A 57 22.05 8.34 14.30
C ASP A 57 21.80 8.73 12.84
N PHE A 58 20.70 9.51 12.62
CA PHE A 58 20.78 10.55 11.62
C PHE A 58 21.56 11.69 12.26
N ALA A 59 22.86 11.77 12.02
CA ALA A 59 23.70 12.87 12.49
C ALA A 59 23.23 14.23 11.94
N ASN A 60 22.44 14.25 10.85
CA ASN A 60 21.88 15.46 10.24
C ASN A 60 20.47 15.24 9.69
N PRO A 61 19.54 16.20 9.90
CA PRO A 61 18.24 16.24 9.26
C PRO A 61 18.33 16.20 7.73
N VAL A 62 17.44 15.46 7.09
CA VAL A 62 17.32 15.33 5.63
C VAL A 62 16.11 16.11 5.15
N LYS A 63 16.21 16.82 4.04
CA LYS A 63 15.07 17.50 3.37
C LYS A 63 14.40 16.52 2.42
N ILE A 64 13.20 16.10 2.77
CA ILE A 64 12.45 15.04 2.07
C ILE A 64 11.23 15.66 1.42
N ALA A 65 11.08 15.49 0.08
CA ALA A 65 9.82 15.73 -0.60
C ALA A 65 9.02 14.43 -0.64
N ILE A 66 7.77 14.44 -0.17
CA ILE A 66 6.83 13.34 -0.36
C ILE A 66 5.76 13.80 -1.35
N ILE A 67 5.62 13.09 -2.46
CA ILE A 67 4.59 13.33 -3.48
C ILE A 67 3.48 12.32 -3.24
N ALA A 68 2.35 12.77 -2.71
CA ALA A 68 1.18 11.92 -2.47
C ALA A 68 0.31 11.78 -3.73
N HIS A 69 -0.58 10.78 -3.75
CA HIS A 69 -1.68 10.80 -4.69
C HIS A 69 -2.69 11.91 -4.32
N LEU A 70 -3.49 12.37 -5.27
CA LEU A 70 -4.34 13.57 -5.09
C LEU A 70 -5.83 13.26 -4.95
N LYS A 71 -6.23 11.98 -4.99
CA LYS A 71 -7.65 11.59 -4.95
C LYS A 71 -8.33 11.93 -3.64
N TYR A 72 -7.63 11.72 -2.53
CA TYR A 72 -8.18 11.93 -1.19
C TYR A 72 -7.15 12.62 -0.30
N PRO A 73 -7.61 13.36 0.73
CA PRO A 73 -6.71 14.00 1.70
C PRO A 73 -5.88 12.99 2.47
N ILE A 74 -4.63 13.34 2.77
CA ILE A 74 -3.75 12.58 3.67
C ILE A 74 -4.08 13.00 5.11
N ALA A 75 -5.22 12.55 5.60
CA ALA A 75 -5.77 12.86 6.93
C ALA A 75 -6.75 11.79 7.39
N GLN A 76 -6.97 11.68 8.70
CA GLN A 76 -8.01 10.82 9.27
C GLN A 76 -9.41 11.44 9.14
N PRO A 77 -10.47 10.61 8.94
CA PRO A 77 -10.41 9.17 8.70
C PRO A 77 -9.88 8.87 7.30
N PHE A 78 -8.96 7.91 7.20
CA PHE A 78 -8.33 7.58 5.92
C PHE A 78 -9.31 6.93 4.94
N SER A 79 -9.23 7.33 3.67
CA SER A 79 -10.04 6.73 2.60
C SER A 79 -9.50 5.35 2.17
N GLY A 80 -8.21 5.09 2.40
CA GLY A 80 -7.57 3.81 2.09
C GLY A 80 -6.17 3.67 2.67
N GLY A 81 -5.52 2.55 2.32
CA GLY A 81 -4.20 2.21 2.85
C GLY A 81 -3.07 3.09 2.36
N LEU A 82 -3.20 3.70 1.18
CA LEU A 82 -2.16 4.58 0.64
C LEU A 82 -2.11 5.92 1.39
N GLU A 83 -3.27 6.48 1.72
CA GLU A 83 -3.37 7.69 2.56
C GLU A 83 -2.76 7.44 3.93
N MET A 84 -3.12 6.31 4.54
CA MET A 84 -2.61 5.91 5.85
C MET A 84 -1.09 5.70 5.83
N HIS A 85 -0.56 4.97 4.85
CA HIS A 85 0.88 4.77 4.66
C HIS A 85 1.62 6.10 4.51
N THR A 86 1.13 6.99 3.64
CA THR A 86 1.75 8.30 3.39
C THR A 86 1.75 9.17 4.64
N HIS A 87 0.64 9.17 5.39
CA HIS A 87 0.51 9.87 6.66
C HIS A 87 1.52 9.37 7.69
N PHE A 88 1.59 8.06 7.93
CA PHE A 88 2.49 7.48 8.93
C PHE A 88 3.95 7.68 8.57
N LEU A 89 4.32 7.50 7.30
CA LEU A 89 5.69 7.75 6.86
C LEU A 89 6.09 9.22 7.07
N ALA A 90 5.24 10.18 6.65
CA ALA A 90 5.49 11.60 6.84
C ALA A 90 5.59 11.98 8.32
N SER A 91 4.66 11.48 9.16
CA SER A 91 4.65 11.71 10.61
C SER A 91 5.92 11.16 11.27
N ALA A 92 6.29 9.91 10.97
CA ALA A 92 7.45 9.26 11.58
C ALA A 92 8.76 9.96 11.18
N LEU A 93 8.93 10.33 9.91
CA LEU A 93 10.11 11.05 9.45
C LEU A 93 10.23 12.43 10.13
N ARG A 94 9.13 13.16 10.29
CA ARG A 94 9.12 14.44 11.01
C ARG A 94 9.44 14.25 12.49
N ALA A 95 8.85 13.25 13.15
CA ALA A 95 9.14 12.93 14.55
C ALA A 95 10.62 12.58 14.79
N ARG A 96 11.30 12.06 13.76
CA ARG A 96 12.75 11.79 13.77
C ARG A 96 13.62 13.00 13.41
N GLY A 97 13.02 14.18 13.22
CA GLY A 97 13.71 15.45 12.99
C GLY A 97 14.02 15.78 11.53
N HIS A 98 13.49 15.01 10.56
CA HIS A 98 13.65 15.35 9.14
C HIS A 98 12.76 16.53 8.73
N HIS A 99 13.20 17.28 7.71
CA HIS A 99 12.42 18.35 7.09
C HIS A 99 11.56 17.78 5.97
N VAL A 100 10.35 17.35 6.31
CA VAL A 100 9.40 16.79 5.32
C VAL A 100 8.55 17.90 4.72
N THR A 101 8.44 17.91 3.40
CA THR A 101 7.43 18.64 2.63
C THR A 101 6.50 17.62 1.97
N LEU A 102 5.23 17.64 2.35
CA LEU A 102 4.19 16.77 1.79
C LEU A 102 3.40 17.53 0.72
N PHE A 103 3.56 17.16 -0.54
CA PHE A 103 2.73 17.64 -1.65
C PHE A 103 1.50 16.74 -1.76
N ALA A 104 0.32 17.28 -1.41
CA ALA A 104 -0.93 16.53 -1.34
C ALA A 104 -2.14 17.42 -1.69
N SER A 105 -3.35 16.84 -1.71
CA SER A 105 -4.59 17.59 -1.88
C SER A 105 -4.94 18.43 -0.65
N GLU A 106 -5.78 19.42 -0.85
CA GLU A 106 -6.41 20.20 0.23
C GLU A 106 -7.14 19.30 1.23
N GLY A 107 -7.21 19.71 2.49
CA GLY A 107 -7.78 18.91 3.57
C GLY A 107 -6.82 17.87 4.15
N SER A 108 -5.61 17.69 3.60
CA SER A 108 -4.55 16.91 4.22
C SER A 108 -4.04 17.57 5.50
N GLN A 109 -3.48 16.77 6.40
CA GLN A 109 -3.07 17.23 7.73
C GLN A 109 -1.90 18.22 7.65
N ALA A 110 -2.09 19.44 8.18
CA ALA A 110 -1.18 20.57 7.98
C ALA A 110 0.20 20.37 8.64
N ASP A 111 0.25 19.73 9.82
CA ASP A 111 1.48 19.50 10.58
C ASP A 111 2.41 18.44 9.94
N LEU A 112 1.99 17.78 8.86
CA LEU A 112 2.87 16.92 8.05
C LEU A 112 3.82 17.71 7.12
N GLY A 113 3.84 19.05 7.20
CA GLY A 113 4.59 19.89 6.26
C GLY A 113 3.88 20.04 4.92
N LEU A 114 2.57 20.14 4.95
CA LEU A 114 1.68 20.17 3.79
C LEU A 114 1.96 21.37 2.88
N VAL A 115 2.10 21.08 1.59
CA VAL A 115 1.91 21.99 0.47
C VAL A 115 0.69 21.51 -0.30
N ALA A 116 -0.47 22.13 -0.05
CA ALA A 116 -1.70 21.82 -0.75
C ALA A 116 -1.63 22.29 -2.22
N VAL A 117 -1.89 21.39 -3.17
CA VAL A 117 -1.68 21.66 -4.60
C VAL A 117 -2.97 21.79 -5.40
N CYS A 118 -4.03 21.12 -4.97
CA CYS A 118 -5.38 21.20 -5.56
C CYS A 118 -6.41 20.66 -4.56
N ALA A 119 -7.69 20.87 -4.84
CA ALA A 119 -8.76 20.15 -4.17
C ALA A 119 -8.65 18.64 -4.43
N PRO A 120 -9.15 17.75 -3.53
CA PRO A 120 -9.18 16.32 -3.77
C PRO A 120 -9.88 15.99 -5.09
N THR A 121 -9.25 15.17 -5.93
CA THR A 121 -9.78 14.88 -7.29
C THR A 121 -10.88 13.81 -7.26
N GLY A 122 -10.90 12.97 -6.21
CA GLY A 122 -11.91 11.93 -6.00
C GLY A 122 -11.83 10.77 -6.98
N SER A 123 -12.95 10.08 -7.14
CA SER A 123 -13.13 8.98 -8.09
C SER A 123 -14.01 9.41 -9.26
N ALA A 124 -13.72 8.92 -10.46
CA ALA A 124 -14.54 9.12 -11.64
C ALA A 124 -15.85 8.32 -11.56
N PHE A 125 -16.93 8.87 -12.08
CA PHE A 125 -18.23 8.20 -12.19
C PHE A 125 -18.58 7.84 -13.64
N ASP A 126 -17.91 8.48 -14.59
CA ASP A 126 -18.06 8.30 -16.04
C ASP A 126 -16.78 8.73 -16.77
N GLU A 127 -16.74 8.52 -18.08
CA GLU A 127 -15.59 8.84 -18.94
C GLU A 127 -15.26 10.34 -18.93
N ALA A 128 -16.26 11.21 -18.88
CA ALA A 128 -16.05 12.66 -18.87
C ALA A 128 -15.43 13.15 -17.55
N SER A 129 -15.88 12.59 -16.41
CA SER A 129 -15.28 12.87 -15.11
C SER A 129 -13.86 12.29 -15.01
N SER A 130 -13.59 11.10 -15.60
CA SER A 130 -12.24 10.53 -15.67
C SER A 130 -11.28 11.45 -16.43
N ALA A 131 -11.64 11.87 -17.65
CA ALA A 131 -10.80 12.75 -18.46
C ALA A 131 -10.55 14.12 -17.75
N ARG A 132 -11.54 14.64 -17.02
CA ARG A 132 -11.37 15.85 -16.22
C ARG A 132 -10.41 15.66 -15.06
N ILE A 133 -10.51 14.55 -14.34
CA ILE A 133 -9.59 14.19 -13.24
C ILE A 133 -8.18 14.06 -13.79
N ASP A 134 -7.98 13.32 -14.87
CA ASP A 134 -6.67 13.12 -15.49
C ASP A 134 -5.99 14.45 -15.85
N LEU A 135 -6.75 15.38 -16.40
CA LEU A 135 -6.24 16.72 -16.75
C LEU A 135 -5.88 17.54 -15.49
N LEU A 136 -6.72 17.49 -14.45
CA LEU A 136 -6.47 18.20 -13.19
C LEU A 136 -5.24 17.63 -12.48
N GLU A 137 -5.12 16.29 -12.41
CA GLU A 137 -3.97 15.62 -11.80
C GLU A 137 -2.70 15.90 -12.60
N ALA A 138 -2.73 15.85 -13.93
CA ALA A 138 -1.58 16.19 -14.76
C ALA A 138 -1.06 17.60 -14.48
N HIS A 139 -1.94 18.61 -14.43
CA HIS A 139 -1.55 19.99 -14.09
C HIS A 139 -1.03 20.12 -12.65
N ALA A 140 -1.62 19.40 -11.70
CA ALA A 140 -1.19 19.45 -10.30
C ALA A 140 0.21 18.81 -10.15
N TYR A 141 0.44 17.62 -10.72
CA TYR A 141 1.74 16.97 -10.67
C TYR A 141 2.82 17.74 -11.44
N ASP A 142 2.47 18.44 -12.52
CA ASP A 142 3.39 19.31 -13.23
C ASP A 142 3.91 20.42 -12.31
N ARG A 143 3.00 21.12 -11.59
CA ARG A 143 3.37 22.14 -10.59
C ARG A 143 4.16 21.54 -9.42
N ILE A 144 3.82 20.35 -8.96
CA ILE A 144 4.59 19.66 -7.91
C ILE A 144 6.02 19.47 -8.40
N MET A 145 6.21 18.94 -9.61
CA MET A 145 7.57 18.67 -10.12
C MET A 145 8.38 19.96 -10.31
N ASP A 146 7.74 21.06 -10.71
CA ASP A 146 8.38 22.39 -10.73
C ASP A 146 8.84 22.84 -9.35
N ALA A 147 8.01 22.63 -8.32
CA ALA A 147 8.35 22.96 -6.93
C ALA A 147 9.46 22.05 -6.39
N VAL A 148 9.40 20.77 -6.69
CA VAL A 148 10.43 19.77 -6.28
C VAL A 148 11.77 20.08 -6.92
N ALA A 149 11.79 20.41 -8.22
CA ALA A 149 13.03 20.76 -8.94
C ALA A 149 13.73 22.01 -8.35
N LYS A 150 12.96 22.96 -7.80
CA LYS A 150 13.47 24.20 -7.20
C LYS A 150 13.70 24.11 -5.69
N GLY A 151 13.15 23.07 -5.02
CA GLY A 151 13.06 23.02 -3.56
C GLY A 151 14.33 22.65 -2.82
N GLY A 152 15.37 22.20 -3.51
CA GLY A 152 16.64 21.81 -2.90
C GLY A 152 16.49 20.66 -1.90
N PHE A 153 15.70 19.66 -2.26
CA PHE A 153 15.52 18.44 -1.48
C PHE A 153 16.73 17.51 -1.61
N ASP A 154 16.97 16.70 -0.58
CA ASP A 154 18.01 15.68 -0.58
C ASP A 154 17.52 14.36 -1.17
N ILE A 155 16.21 14.09 -1.03
CA ILE A 155 15.54 12.89 -1.54
C ILE A 155 14.07 13.19 -1.87
N VAL A 156 13.53 12.51 -2.87
CA VAL A 156 12.11 12.53 -3.22
C VAL A 156 11.51 11.15 -2.99
N HIS A 157 10.43 11.06 -2.22
CA HIS A 157 9.62 9.86 -2.04
C HIS A 157 8.31 10.02 -2.83
N ASN A 158 8.11 9.18 -3.83
CA ASN A 158 6.97 9.25 -4.73
C ASN A 158 5.93 8.18 -4.41
N ASN A 159 4.77 8.60 -3.89
CA ASN A 159 3.56 7.81 -3.62
C ASN A 159 2.39 8.20 -4.56
N SER A 160 2.66 8.89 -5.67
CA SER A 160 1.61 9.53 -6.48
C SER A 160 0.72 8.56 -7.23
N LEU A 161 1.21 7.38 -7.61
CA LEU A 161 0.58 6.46 -8.58
C LEU A 161 0.29 7.13 -9.95
N HIS A 162 1.03 8.20 -10.28
CA HIS A 162 0.87 8.96 -11.52
C HIS A 162 2.17 8.92 -12.34
N PRO A 163 2.11 8.81 -13.69
CA PRO A 163 3.32 8.69 -14.51
C PRO A 163 4.18 9.95 -14.53
N LEU A 164 3.59 11.13 -14.38
CA LEU A 164 4.28 12.39 -14.59
C LEU A 164 5.46 12.65 -13.65
N PRO A 165 5.40 12.37 -12.33
CA PRO A 165 6.58 12.46 -11.47
C PRO A 165 7.74 11.59 -11.96
N LEU A 166 7.45 10.40 -12.47
CA LEU A 166 8.46 9.51 -13.03
C LEU A 166 9.08 10.08 -14.31
N LEU A 167 8.25 10.54 -15.25
CA LEU A 167 8.70 11.08 -16.54
C LEU A 167 9.55 12.33 -16.37
N ARG A 168 9.23 13.18 -15.37
CA ARG A 168 9.95 14.42 -15.06
C ARG A 168 11.08 14.25 -14.03
N ALA A 169 11.31 13.05 -13.49
CA ALA A 169 12.31 12.84 -12.43
C ALA A 169 13.74 13.29 -12.79
N ARG A 170 14.12 13.29 -14.08
CA ARG A 170 15.45 13.79 -14.54
C ARG A 170 15.64 15.30 -14.42
N GLU A 171 14.58 16.05 -14.22
CA GLU A 171 14.61 17.50 -13.98
C GLU A 171 14.98 17.83 -12.52
N VAL A 172 14.95 16.81 -11.64
CA VAL A 172 15.22 16.94 -10.21
C VAL A 172 16.63 16.44 -9.90
N ALA A 173 17.40 17.24 -9.17
CA ALA A 173 18.77 16.87 -8.78
C ALA A 173 18.78 15.77 -7.69
N ALA A 174 17.77 15.75 -6.82
CA ALA A 174 17.65 14.74 -5.77
C ALA A 174 17.25 13.37 -6.36
N PRO A 175 17.78 12.26 -5.84
CA PRO A 175 17.29 10.93 -6.23
C PRO A 175 15.84 10.75 -5.84
N MET A 176 15.11 9.93 -6.60
CA MET A 176 13.70 9.63 -6.35
C MET A 176 13.51 8.13 -6.07
N VAL A 177 12.84 7.82 -4.97
CA VAL A 177 12.35 6.49 -4.62
C VAL A 177 10.86 6.45 -4.87
N THR A 178 10.38 5.48 -5.65
CA THR A 178 8.94 5.30 -5.92
C THR A 178 8.41 4.07 -5.21
N ALA A 179 7.38 4.25 -4.38
CA ALA A 179 6.67 3.15 -3.75
C ALA A 179 5.54 2.64 -4.65
N LEU A 180 5.45 1.31 -4.75
CA LEU A 180 4.47 0.59 -5.54
C LEU A 180 3.41 0.03 -4.58
N HIS A 181 2.19 0.58 -4.66
CA HIS A 181 1.09 0.24 -3.76
C HIS A 181 -0.03 -0.57 -4.42
N THR A 182 0.02 -0.70 -5.74
CA THR A 182 -0.99 -1.38 -6.55
C THR A 182 -0.33 -2.31 -7.56
N PRO A 183 -1.03 -3.33 -8.07
CA PRO A 183 -0.60 -4.05 -9.26
C PRO A 183 -0.29 -3.12 -10.44
N PRO A 184 0.49 -3.58 -11.44
CA PRO A 184 0.76 -2.79 -12.64
C PRO A 184 -0.53 -2.34 -13.35
N PHE A 185 -0.64 -1.06 -13.68
CA PHE A 185 -1.76 -0.48 -14.42
C PHE A 185 -1.30 0.65 -15.32
N GLU A 186 -1.98 0.81 -16.46
CA GLU A 186 -1.76 1.94 -17.37
C GLU A 186 -2.51 3.20 -16.84
N PRO A 187 -1.94 4.40 -16.97
CA PRO A 187 -0.69 4.77 -17.67
C PRO A 187 0.58 4.71 -16.77
N PHE A 188 0.46 4.29 -15.50
CA PHE A 188 1.58 4.31 -14.55
C PHE A 188 2.75 3.41 -15.01
N VAL A 189 2.43 2.27 -15.62
CA VAL A 189 3.43 1.32 -16.20
C VAL A 189 4.34 2.03 -17.20
N GLN A 190 3.82 2.93 -18.03
CA GLN A 190 4.64 3.67 -19.01
C GLN A 190 5.72 4.51 -18.31
N GLY A 191 5.35 5.22 -17.25
CA GLY A 191 6.30 5.98 -16.44
C GLY A 191 7.34 5.09 -15.78
N VAL A 192 6.91 3.96 -15.21
CA VAL A 192 7.78 2.98 -14.55
C VAL A 192 8.79 2.38 -15.54
N VAL A 193 8.33 1.91 -16.70
CA VAL A 193 9.21 1.32 -17.75
C VAL A 193 10.24 2.34 -18.23
N ALA A 194 9.85 3.60 -18.43
CA ALA A 194 10.76 4.66 -18.85
C ALA A 194 11.90 4.91 -17.83
N ARG A 195 11.74 4.46 -16.58
CA ARG A 195 12.66 4.72 -15.46
C ARG A 195 13.20 3.46 -14.78
N ALA A 196 12.85 2.26 -15.28
CA ALA A 196 13.18 0.97 -14.65
C ALA A 196 14.66 0.75 -14.34
N HIS A 197 15.56 1.40 -15.07
CA HIS A 197 17.01 1.20 -14.97
C HIS A 197 17.74 2.32 -14.22
N ASP A 198 17.12 3.47 -13.98
CA ASP A 198 17.75 4.65 -13.40
C ASP A 198 17.08 5.17 -12.12
N MET A 199 16.13 4.40 -11.58
CA MET A 199 15.38 4.77 -10.39
C MET A 199 15.15 3.56 -9.49
N THR A 200 14.99 3.79 -8.19
CA THR A 200 14.67 2.74 -7.23
C THR A 200 13.17 2.67 -6.99
N PHE A 201 12.64 1.45 -7.09
CA PHE A 201 11.26 1.11 -6.81
C PHE A 201 11.16 0.17 -5.61
N ALA A 202 10.20 0.43 -4.73
CA ALA A 202 9.92 -0.37 -3.55
C ALA A 202 8.45 -0.81 -3.53
N ALA A 203 8.19 -2.12 -3.60
CA ALA A 203 6.85 -2.68 -3.47
C ALA A 203 6.52 -2.92 -2.00
N VAL A 204 5.24 -2.78 -1.64
CA VAL A 204 4.78 -2.95 -0.26
C VAL A 204 4.68 -4.41 0.20
N SER A 205 4.84 -5.38 -0.71
CA SER A 205 4.88 -6.81 -0.39
C SER A 205 5.71 -7.60 -1.40
N LYS A 206 6.04 -8.85 -1.08
CA LYS A 206 6.73 -9.76 -2.01
C LYS A 206 5.84 -10.12 -3.19
N SER A 207 4.57 -10.43 -2.92
CA SER A 207 3.58 -10.74 -3.95
C SER A 207 3.48 -9.60 -4.96
N LEU A 208 3.35 -8.35 -4.49
CA LEU A 208 3.31 -7.18 -5.36
C LEU A 208 4.63 -6.97 -6.11
N ALA A 209 5.78 -7.21 -5.48
CA ALA A 209 7.08 -7.14 -6.15
C ALA A 209 7.20 -8.16 -7.30
N GLU A 210 6.67 -9.37 -7.11
CA GLU A 210 6.63 -10.42 -8.14
C GLU A 210 5.75 -10.00 -9.32
N GLU A 211 4.58 -9.41 -9.08
CA GLU A 211 3.73 -8.88 -10.15
C GLU A 211 4.45 -7.79 -10.97
N TRP A 212 5.16 -6.88 -10.30
CA TRP A 212 5.94 -5.83 -10.94
C TRP A 212 7.20 -6.35 -11.65
N CYS A 213 7.69 -7.56 -11.36
CA CYS A 213 8.80 -8.18 -12.10
C CYS A 213 8.49 -8.42 -13.59
N THR A 214 7.25 -8.29 -14.00
CA THR A 214 6.85 -8.31 -15.43
C THR A 214 7.30 -7.06 -16.19
N VAL A 215 7.53 -5.94 -15.48
CA VAL A 215 7.90 -4.63 -16.06
C VAL A 215 9.18 -4.04 -15.47
N LEU A 216 9.62 -4.49 -14.29
CA LEU A 216 10.79 -3.99 -13.55
C LEU A 216 11.80 -5.10 -13.25
N PRO A 217 13.10 -4.84 -13.26
CA PRO A 217 14.07 -5.75 -12.67
C PRO A 217 13.98 -5.63 -11.13
N ARG A 218 13.37 -6.61 -10.47
CA ARG A 218 13.34 -6.80 -9.01
C ARG A 218 13.16 -5.53 -8.17
N PRO A 219 11.95 -5.03 -7.96
CA PRO A 219 11.70 -3.96 -6.99
C PRO A 219 12.12 -4.43 -5.58
N LEU A 220 12.58 -3.49 -4.75
CA LEU A 220 12.81 -3.75 -3.33
C LEU A 220 11.47 -4.06 -2.65
N VAL A 221 11.52 -4.71 -1.47
CA VAL A 221 10.31 -4.95 -0.68
C VAL A 221 10.45 -4.21 0.65
N ILE A 222 9.56 -3.23 0.85
CA ILE A 222 9.40 -2.51 2.12
C ILE A 222 7.92 -2.55 2.47
N GLY A 223 7.54 -3.44 3.39
CA GLY A 223 6.16 -3.59 3.85
C GLY A 223 5.65 -2.35 4.56
N ASN A 224 4.33 -2.14 4.52
CA ASN A 224 3.70 -1.04 5.25
C ASN A 224 3.85 -1.21 6.76
N GLY A 225 3.94 -0.08 7.46
CA GLY A 225 3.94 -0.02 8.92
C GLY A 225 2.54 0.14 9.50
N ILE A 226 2.36 -0.38 10.70
CA ILE A 226 1.16 -0.20 11.53
C ILE A 226 1.56 0.60 12.78
N ASP A 227 0.71 1.54 13.16
CA ASP A 227 0.82 2.22 14.44
C ASP A 227 0.40 1.27 15.57
N LEU A 228 1.39 0.67 16.23
CA LEU A 228 1.18 -0.31 17.29
C LEU A 228 0.66 0.32 18.60
N GLU A 229 0.71 1.65 18.76
CA GLU A 229 0.09 2.36 19.87
C GLU A 229 -1.40 2.57 19.60
N ALA A 230 -1.78 2.98 18.38
CA ALA A 230 -3.16 3.12 17.96
C ALA A 230 -3.88 1.75 17.90
N PHE A 231 -3.23 0.71 17.38
CA PHE A 231 -3.70 -0.69 17.41
C PHE A 231 -3.11 -1.42 18.62
N ALA A 232 -3.54 -0.96 19.82
CA ALA A 232 -3.05 -1.49 21.07
C ALA A 232 -3.42 -2.97 21.27
N PHE A 233 -2.48 -3.71 21.85
CA PHE A 233 -2.69 -5.12 22.18
C PHE A 233 -3.84 -5.31 23.18
N ASN A 234 -4.78 -6.17 22.87
CA ASN A 234 -5.82 -6.60 23.77
C ASN A 234 -5.68 -8.12 24.05
N ALA A 235 -5.32 -8.44 25.28
CA ALA A 235 -5.03 -9.84 25.67
C ALA A 235 -6.28 -10.74 25.67
N GLN A 236 -7.47 -10.17 25.79
CA GLN A 236 -8.73 -10.93 25.85
C GLN A 236 -9.77 -10.27 24.92
N PRO A 237 -10.50 -11.05 24.13
CA PRO A 237 -11.66 -10.51 23.42
C PRO A 237 -12.74 -10.05 24.40
N ALA A 238 -13.66 -9.21 23.98
CA ALA A 238 -14.70 -8.68 24.83
C ALA A 238 -16.11 -9.13 24.41
N GLY A 239 -17.00 -9.31 25.38
CA GLY A 239 -18.38 -9.66 25.17
C GLY A 239 -18.60 -11.12 24.72
N LEU A 240 -19.74 -11.36 24.06
CA LEU A 240 -20.06 -12.66 23.49
C LEU A 240 -19.15 -12.94 22.27
N PRO A 241 -18.86 -14.22 22.00
CA PRO A 241 -18.07 -14.60 20.83
C PRO A 241 -18.63 -14.01 19.54
N HIS A 242 -17.80 -13.26 18.83
CA HIS A 242 -18.16 -12.66 17.55
C HIS A 242 -16.93 -12.50 16.64
N ALA A 243 -17.19 -12.46 15.36
CA ALA A 243 -16.22 -12.14 14.33
C ALA A 243 -16.33 -10.68 13.92
N ILE A 244 -15.25 -10.13 13.37
CA ILE A 244 -15.25 -8.80 12.75
C ILE A 244 -14.76 -8.87 11.30
N TRP A 245 -15.33 -8.03 10.44
CA TRP A 245 -14.82 -7.73 9.11
C TRP A 245 -14.68 -6.21 8.95
N THR A 246 -13.57 -5.73 8.37
CA THR A 246 -13.32 -4.29 8.16
C THR A 246 -12.80 -4.03 6.76
N GLY A 247 -13.25 -2.91 6.15
CA GLY A 247 -12.83 -2.51 4.83
C GLY A 247 -13.89 -1.72 4.07
N ARG A 248 -13.54 -1.22 2.89
CA ARG A 248 -14.54 -0.64 1.97
C ARG A 248 -15.54 -1.72 1.56
N ILE A 249 -16.82 -1.37 1.58
CA ILE A 249 -17.88 -2.30 1.18
C ILE A 249 -18.04 -2.24 -0.33
N VAL A 250 -17.26 -3.10 -1.00
CA VAL A 250 -17.14 -3.24 -2.46
C VAL A 250 -16.92 -4.71 -2.85
N PRO A 251 -17.26 -5.10 -4.08
CA PRO A 251 -17.19 -6.50 -4.52
C PRO A 251 -15.81 -7.14 -4.35
N GLU A 252 -14.72 -6.40 -4.62
CA GLU A 252 -13.35 -6.90 -4.53
C GLU A 252 -12.90 -7.19 -3.09
N LYS A 253 -13.51 -6.58 -2.07
CA LYS A 253 -13.23 -6.88 -0.65
C LYS A 253 -14.10 -8.01 -0.10
N GLY A 254 -15.17 -8.38 -0.78
CA GLY A 254 -15.97 -9.58 -0.55
C GLY A 254 -16.67 -9.70 0.79
N PRO A 255 -17.21 -8.62 1.44
CA PRO A 255 -17.88 -8.73 2.74
C PRO A 255 -19.07 -9.71 2.75
N HIS A 256 -19.75 -9.91 1.63
CA HIS A 256 -20.83 -10.92 1.52
C HIS A 256 -20.32 -12.35 1.78
N LEU A 257 -19.09 -12.67 1.35
CA LEU A 257 -18.47 -13.99 1.60
C LEU A 257 -18.07 -14.13 3.08
N ALA A 258 -17.60 -13.03 3.71
CA ALA A 258 -17.32 -13.03 5.15
C ALA A 258 -18.58 -13.25 5.98
N ILE A 259 -19.73 -12.62 5.60
CA ILE A 259 -21.02 -12.84 6.25
C ILE A 259 -21.41 -14.31 6.16
N ASP A 260 -21.38 -14.87 4.95
CA ASP A 260 -21.76 -16.26 4.72
C ASP A 260 -20.83 -17.24 5.45
N ALA A 261 -19.51 -16.95 5.52
CA ALA A 261 -18.52 -17.77 6.24
C ALA A 261 -18.69 -17.69 7.77
N ALA A 262 -18.97 -16.51 8.33
CA ALA A 262 -19.25 -16.36 9.75
C ALA A 262 -20.50 -17.17 10.17
N ARG A 263 -21.55 -17.16 9.35
CA ARG A 263 -22.73 -17.99 9.52
C ARG A 263 -22.42 -19.48 9.49
N ALA A 264 -21.58 -19.91 8.51
CA ALA A 264 -21.14 -21.32 8.44
C ALA A 264 -20.36 -21.75 9.68
N ALA A 265 -19.63 -20.82 10.32
CA ALA A 265 -18.91 -21.04 11.57
C ALA A 265 -19.80 -20.88 12.83
N GLY A 266 -21.05 -20.46 12.69
CA GLY A 266 -21.95 -20.23 13.81
C GLY A 266 -21.60 -19.02 14.68
N LEU A 267 -20.84 -18.04 14.15
CA LEU A 267 -20.44 -16.83 14.84
C LEU A 267 -21.20 -15.60 14.32
N PRO A 268 -21.75 -14.75 15.21
CA PRO A 268 -22.22 -13.42 14.82
C PRO A 268 -21.08 -12.60 14.19
N LEU A 269 -21.41 -11.81 13.17
CA LEU A 269 -20.46 -10.91 12.51
C LEU A 269 -20.81 -9.46 12.77
N VAL A 270 -19.84 -8.68 13.23
CA VAL A 270 -19.88 -7.22 13.12
C VAL A 270 -19.00 -6.78 11.95
N PHE A 271 -19.42 -5.77 11.18
CA PHE A 271 -18.59 -5.27 10.09
C PHE A 271 -18.63 -3.75 10.00
N ALA A 272 -17.52 -3.16 9.54
CA ALA A 272 -17.34 -1.72 9.49
C ALA A 272 -16.63 -1.28 8.22
N GLY A 273 -16.98 -0.10 7.73
CA GLY A 273 -16.34 0.56 6.60
C GLY A 273 -17.33 1.38 5.76
N PRO A 274 -16.81 2.21 4.85
CA PRO A 274 -17.66 3.03 3.99
C PRO A 274 -18.41 2.18 2.96
N GLN A 275 -19.68 2.53 2.73
CA GLN A 275 -20.48 1.97 1.63
C GLN A 275 -20.09 2.64 0.32
N SER A 276 -19.03 2.12 -0.31
CA SER A 276 -18.44 2.73 -1.52
C SER A 276 -19.14 2.31 -2.81
N ASP A 277 -19.99 1.30 -2.77
CA ASP A 277 -20.80 0.81 -3.89
C ASP A 277 -22.24 0.56 -3.44
N PRO A 278 -23.17 1.51 -3.71
CA PRO A 278 -24.57 1.36 -3.31
C PRO A 278 -25.30 0.18 -4.00
N VAL A 279 -24.96 -0.10 -5.26
CA VAL A 279 -25.59 -1.22 -6.00
C VAL A 279 -25.18 -2.56 -5.39
N TYR A 280 -23.92 -2.70 -5.06
CA TYR A 280 -23.40 -3.87 -4.36
C TYR A 280 -24.00 -4.00 -2.96
N TRP A 281 -24.12 -2.89 -2.24
CA TRP A 281 -24.77 -2.87 -0.93
C TRP A 281 -26.19 -3.41 -1.01
N ASP A 282 -27.03 -2.85 -1.88
CA ASP A 282 -28.45 -3.20 -2.00
C ASP A 282 -28.64 -4.65 -2.47
N SER A 283 -27.79 -5.11 -3.40
CA SER A 283 -27.94 -6.45 -3.99
C SER A 283 -27.29 -7.58 -3.18
N MET A 284 -26.18 -7.32 -2.49
CA MET A 284 -25.38 -8.37 -1.88
C MET A 284 -25.30 -8.27 -0.36
N ILE A 285 -25.33 -7.07 0.22
CA ILE A 285 -25.13 -6.87 1.67
C ILE A 285 -26.47 -6.75 2.40
N ALA A 286 -27.35 -5.83 1.97
CA ALA A 286 -28.61 -5.57 2.64
C ALA A 286 -29.48 -6.84 2.82
N PRO A 287 -29.59 -7.76 1.82
CA PRO A 287 -30.34 -9.02 2.00
C PRO A 287 -29.73 -9.99 3.02
N ARG A 288 -28.46 -9.79 3.39
CA ARG A 288 -27.74 -10.63 4.36
C ARG A 288 -27.78 -10.08 5.78
N LEU A 289 -28.27 -8.87 5.99
CA LEU A 289 -28.41 -8.30 7.33
C LEU A 289 -29.45 -9.08 8.14
N GLY A 290 -29.21 -9.27 9.43
CA GLY A 290 -30.07 -10.01 10.34
C GLY A 290 -29.61 -9.85 11.78
N ALA A 291 -30.22 -10.59 12.71
CA ALA A 291 -29.87 -10.54 14.13
C ALA A 291 -28.41 -10.99 14.40
N ASP A 292 -27.82 -11.75 13.49
CA ASP A 292 -26.46 -12.30 13.53
C ASP A 292 -25.41 -11.43 12.82
N VAL A 293 -25.85 -10.34 12.13
CA VAL A 293 -24.98 -9.50 11.32
C VAL A 293 -25.24 -8.02 11.59
N THR A 294 -24.26 -7.32 12.14
CA THR A 294 -24.38 -5.91 12.53
C THR A 294 -23.44 -5.02 11.74
N TYR A 295 -23.98 -4.03 11.04
CA TYR A 295 -23.20 -2.98 10.40
C TYR A 295 -22.95 -1.82 11.37
N LEU A 296 -21.67 -1.45 11.55
CA LEU A 296 -21.23 -0.40 12.47
C LEU A 296 -21.01 0.97 11.80
N GLY A 297 -21.21 1.07 10.49
CA GLY A 297 -20.87 2.27 9.75
C GLY A 297 -19.38 2.41 9.46
N HIS A 298 -18.98 3.61 9.04
CA HIS A 298 -17.57 3.98 8.89
C HIS A 298 -17.05 4.50 10.24
N LEU A 299 -16.16 3.75 10.86
CA LEU A 299 -15.63 4.03 12.20
C LEU A 299 -14.44 5.00 12.15
N SER A 300 -14.23 5.75 13.24
CA SER A 300 -12.97 6.41 13.50
C SER A 300 -11.84 5.38 13.66
N HIS A 301 -10.59 5.77 13.44
CA HIS A 301 -9.44 4.87 13.58
C HIS A 301 -9.35 4.27 15.00
N ALA A 302 -9.62 5.06 16.03
CA ALA A 302 -9.64 4.61 17.43
C ALA A 302 -10.78 3.62 17.71
N ASP A 303 -11.99 3.86 17.18
CA ASP A 303 -13.11 2.94 17.32
C ASP A 303 -12.86 1.64 16.54
N LEU A 304 -12.25 1.73 15.36
CA LEU A 304 -11.86 0.57 14.56
C LEU A 304 -10.89 -0.31 15.35
N ALA A 305 -9.81 0.25 15.86
CA ALA A 305 -8.81 -0.48 16.65
C ALA A 305 -9.44 -1.15 17.88
N ARG A 306 -10.30 -0.43 18.60
CA ARG A 306 -11.04 -0.97 19.73
C ARG A 306 -11.93 -2.15 19.33
N ARG A 307 -12.72 -2.01 18.26
CA ARG A 307 -13.63 -3.07 17.79
C ARG A 307 -12.88 -4.30 17.28
N VAL A 308 -11.78 -4.09 16.58
CA VAL A 308 -10.90 -5.19 16.16
C VAL A 308 -10.31 -5.90 17.38
N GLY A 309 -9.82 -5.17 18.39
CA GLY A 309 -9.28 -5.73 19.62
C GLY A 309 -10.32 -6.49 20.47
N GLU A 310 -11.59 -6.10 20.44
CA GLU A 310 -12.71 -6.76 21.13
C GLU A 310 -13.13 -8.07 20.46
N ALA A 311 -12.89 -8.24 19.16
CA ALA A 311 -13.33 -9.41 18.40
C ALA A 311 -12.53 -10.68 18.73
N HIS A 312 -13.15 -11.84 18.51
CA HIS A 312 -12.51 -13.15 18.70
C HIS A 312 -11.69 -13.57 17.47
N VAL A 313 -12.12 -13.14 16.28
CA VAL A 313 -11.46 -13.40 15.00
C VAL A 313 -11.82 -12.31 13.99
N THR A 314 -10.86 -11.93 13.15
CA THR A 314 -11.10 -11.09 11.98
C THR A 314 -11.24 -11.95 10.73
N LEU A 315 -12.25 -11.68 9.92
CA LEU A 315 -12.38 -12.25 8.58
C LEU A 315 -11.80 -11.30 7.54
N CYS A 316 -11.03 -11.85 6.60
CA CYS A 316 -10.51 -11.13 5.45
C CYS A 316 -10.80 -11.94 4.18
N SER A 317 -11.69 -11.44 3.33
CA SER A 317 -12.28 -12.17 2.22
C SER A 317 -12.09 -11.53 0.85
N PRO A 318 -10.85 -11.09 0.48
CA PRO A 318 -10.63 -10.39 -0.77
C PRO A 318 -10.89 -11.30 -1.98
N ARG A 319 -11.44 -10.72 -3.05
CA ARG A 319 -11.65 -11.35 -4.35
C ARG A 319 -10.66 -10.84 -5.42
N TRP A 320 -9.64 -10.13 -4.98
CA TRP A 320 -8.53 -9.63 -5.78
C TRP A 320 -7.21 -9.95 -5.09
N GLU A 321 -6.10 -9.82 -5.80
CA GLU A 321 -4.77 -10.00 -5.19
C GLU A 321 -4.48 -8.79 -4.29
N GLU A 322 -4.56 -8.99 -2.98
CA GLU A 322 -4.39 -7.92 -1.99
C GLU A 322 -2.94 -7.45 -1.98
N PRO A 323 -2.65 -6.17 -2.30
CA PRO A 323 -1.26 -5.70 -2.42
C PRO A 323 -0.47 -5.76 -1.12
N PHE A 324 -1.14 -5.58 0.03
CA PHE A 324 -0.53 -5.70 1.35
C PHE A 324 -1.45 -6.38 2.36
N GLY A 325 -2.67 -5.87 2.60
CA GLY A 325 -3.58 -6.42 3.60
C GLY A 325 -3.44 -5.72 4.96
N LEU A 326 -3.54 -4.41 4.98
CA LEU A 326 -3.44 -3.60 6.22
C LEU A 326 -4.40 -4.09 7.31
N VAL A 327 -5.65 -4.41 6.96
CA VAL A 327 -6.63 -4.93 7.92
C VAL A 327 -6.20 -6.21 8.63
N VAL A 328 -5.39 -7.04 7.97
CA VAL A 328 -4.80 -8.25 8.54
C VAL A 328 -3.70 -7.87 9.54
N ALA A 329 -2.81 -6.95 9.15
CA ALA A 329 -1.74 -6.47 10.02
C ALA A 329 -2.28 -5.71 11.25
N GLU A 330 -3.32 -4.89 11.06
CA GLU A 330 -4.05 -4.18 12.13
C GLU A 330 -4.69 -5.16 13.11
N SER A 331 -5.29 -6.22 12.59
CA SER A 331 -5.92 -7.27 13.42
C SER A 331 -4.90 -7.96 14.31
N ILE A 332 -3.82 -8.48 13.74
CA ILE A 332 -2.79 -9.18 14.53
C ILE A 332 -2.04 -8.22 15.46
N ALA A 333 -1.96 -6.91 15.14
CA ALA A 333 -1.45 -5.89 16.05
C ALA A 333 -2.31 -5.77 17.32
N CYS A 334 -3.64 -5.79 17.20
CA CYS A 334 -4.56 -5.86 18.34
C CYS A 334 -4.52 -7.20 19.08
N GLY A 335 -3.82 -8.20 18.56
CA GLY A 335 -3.81 -9.58 19.09
C GLY A 335 -4.99 -10.41 18.58
N THR A 336 -5.79 -9.93 17.63
CA THR A 336 -6.94 -10.66 17.10
C THR A 336 -6.50 -11.56 15.94
N PRO A 337 -6.70 -12.88 16.06
CA PRO A 337 -6.32 -13.81 15.00
C PRO A 337 -7.18 -13.63 13.75
N VAL A 338 -6.69 -14.09 12.61
CA VAL A 338 -7.31 -13.83 11.31
C VAL A 338 -7.65 -15.13 10.59
N ALA A 339 -8.87 -15.20 10.02
CA ALA A 339 -9.25 -16.16 9.01
C ALA A 339 -9.35 -15.44 7.65
N ALA A 340 -8.59 -15.87 6.65
CA ALA A 340 -8.49 -15.12 5.41
C ALA A 340 -8.41 -16.01 4.17
N PHE A 341 -8.91 -15.51 3.03
CA PHE A 341 -8.55 -16.07 1.74
C PHE A 341 -7.06 -15.85 1.45
N GLY A 342 -6.37 -16.90 0.97
CA GLY A 342 -4.96 -16.85 0.59
C GLY A 342 -4.75 -16.13 -0.75
N ARG A 343 -4.92 -14.78 -0.77
CA ARG A 343 -4.75 -13.95 -1.97
C ARG A 343 -3.72 -12.85 -1.76
N GLY A 344 -2.92 -12.59 -2.79
CA GLY A 344 -1.92 -11.53 -2.81
C GLY A 344 -0.91 -11.65 -1.67
N ALA A 345 -0.71 -10.60 -0.89
CA ALA A 345 0.24 -10.54 0.20
C ALA A 345 -0.22 -11.23 1.50
N ILE A 346 -1.48 -11.62 1.62
CA ILE A 346 -2.02 -12.19 2.88
C ILE A 346 -1.23 -13.41 3.35
N PRO A 347 -0.83 -14.37 2.49
CA PRO A 347 0.01 -15.50 2.89
C PRO A 347 1.41 -15.11 3.42
N ASP A 348 1.92 -13.93 3.07
CA ASP A 348 3.20 -13.42 3.62
C ASP A 348 3.03 -12.83 5.03
N ILE A 349 1.84 -12.31 5.34
CA ILE A 349 1.53 -11.72 6.65
C ILE A 349 1.24 -12.81 7.68
N LEU A 350 0.36 -13.75 7.35
CA LEU A 350 -0.12 -14.78 8.25
C LEU A 350 0.80 -16.02 8.26
N ASP A 351 0.98 -16.56 9.44
CA ASP A 351 1.47 -17.91 9.65
C ASP A 351 0.55 -18.64 10.65
N ALA A 352 0.83 -19.91 10.93
CA ALA A 352 0.00 -20.74 11.79
C ALA A 352 -0.14 -20.22 13.23
N SER A 353 0.67 -19.24 13.67
CA SER A 353 0.60 -18.66 15.01
C SER A 353 -0.42 -17.51 15.11
N CYS A 354 -0.84 -16.92 13.99
CA CYS A 354 -1.66 -15.72 14.00
C CYS A 354 -2.86 -15.75 13.04
N GLY A 355 -2.98 -16.79 12.19
CA GLY A 355 -4.11 -16.89 11.30
C GLY A 355 -4.21 -18.20 10.55
N VAL A 356 -5.36 -18.40 9.92
CA VAL A 356 -5.68 -19.58 9.12
C VAL A 356 -6.08 -19.13 7.71
N LEU A 357 -5.39 -19.67 6.71
CA LEU A 357 -5.71 -19.40 5.31
C LEU A 357 -6.77 -20.35 4.81
N ALA A 358 -7.70 -19.80 4.04
CA ALA A 358 -8.71 -20.54 3.30
C ALA A 358 -8.48 -20.40 1.79
N ARG A 359 -9.00 -21.37 1.04
CA ARG A 359 -9.02 -21.30 -0.42
C ARG A 359 -9.84 -20.11 -0.89
N ALA A 360 -9.32 -19.41 -1.91
CA ALA A 360 -9.98 -18.25 -2.48
C ALA A 360 -11.42 -18.56 -2.94
N ASP A 361 -12.35 -17.68 -2.60
CA ASP A 361 -13.78 -17.75 -2.91
C ASP A 361 -14.52 -18.99 -2.33
N ASP A 362 -13.89 -19.78 -1.46
CA ASP A 362 -14.51 -20.95 -0.81
C ASP A 362 -15.04 -20.56 0.59
N VAL A 363 -16.32 -20.26 0.65
CA VAL A 363 -17.03 -19.85 1.89
C VAL A 363 -16.98 -20.93 2.95
N ALA A 364 -17.09 -22.21 2.58
CA ALA A 364 -17.08 -23.31 3.53
C ALA A 364 -15.69 -23.48 4.16
N ASP A 365 -14.62 -23.35 3.35
CA ASP A 365 -13.25 -23.40 3.81
C ASP A 365 -12.90 -22.18 4.69
N LEU A 366 -13.43 -20.96 4.36
CA LEU A 366 -13.29 -19.81 5.22
C LEU A 366 -14.02 -19.98 6.56
N GLY A 367 -15.23 -20.58 6.56
CA GLY A 367 -15.94 -20.92 7.80
C GLY A 367 -15.16 -21.92 8.69
N ARG A 368 -14.51 -22.92 8.11
CA ARG A 368 -13.54 -23.80 8.80
C ARG A 368 -12.40 -22.99 9.38
N ALA A 369 -11.78 -22.13 8.57
CA ALA A 369 -10.66 -21.29 9.00
C ALA A 369 -11.05 -20.36 10.16
N VAL A 370 -12.27 -19.82 10.19
CA VAL A 370 -12.81 -19.05 11.32
C VAL A 370 -12.79 -19.89 12.60
N SER A 371 -13.36 -21.12 12.54
CA SER A 371 -13.44 -22.02 13.70
C SER A 371 -12.07 -22.39 14.26
N GLU A 372 -11.07 -22.55 13.40
CA GLU A 372 -9.69 -22.84 13.81
C GLU A 372 -8.98 -21.60 14.35
N ALA A 373 -9.16 -20.43 13.72
CA ALA A 373 -8.47 -19.19 14.09
C ALA A 373 -8.90 -18.66 15.48
N VAL A 374 -10.15 -18.85 15.90
CA VAL A 374 -10.65 -18.41 17.21
C VAL A 374 -9.81 -18.96 18.37
N GLY A 375 -9.18 -20.13 18.22
CA GLY A 375 -8.36 -20.77 19.25
C GLY A 375 -6.90 -20.32 19.29
N LEU A 376 -6.45 -19.44 18.39
CA LEU A 376 -5.05 -19.00 18.33
C LEU A 376 -4.69 -18.02 19.45
N GLU A 377 -3.41 -18.05 19.86
CA GLU A 377 -2.89 -17.22 20.95
C GLU A 377 -2.76 -15.75 20.52
N ARG A 378 -3.47 -14.85 21.18
CA ARG A 378 -3.46 -13.42 20.88
C ARG A 378 -2.09 -12.77 21.00
N LEU A 379 -1.28 -13.20 21.99
CA LEU A 379 0.08 -12.70 22.17
C LEU A 379 0.99 -13.10 21.00
N ALA A 380 0.79 -14.27 20.40
CA ALA A 380 1.53 -14.68 19.21
C ALA A 380 1.19 -13.79 18.01
N CYS A 381 -0.09 -13.45 17.82
CA CYS A 381 -0.52 -12.47 16.82
C CYS A 381 0.22 -11.12 17.02
N ARG A 382 0.20 -10.59 18.24
CA ARG A 382 0.88 -9.32 18.57
C ARG A 382 2.38 -9.37 18.29
N ARG A 383 3.07 -10.41 18.72
CA ARG A 383 4.52 -10.59 18.47
C ARG A 383 4.85 -10.60 16.97
N ARG A 384 3.99 -11.24 16.18
CA ARG A 384 4.14 -11.23 14.72
C ARG A 384 4.03 -9.83 14.15
N ALA A 385 3.04 -9.04 14.59
CA ALA A 385 2.86 -7.65 14.18
C ALA A 385 4.07 -6.78 14.57
N GLU A 386 4.55 -6.87 15.80
CA GLU A 386 5.71 -6.13 16.29
C GLU A 386 6.98 -6.42 15.48
N HIS A 387 7.17 -7.68 15.12
CA HIS A 387 8.35 -8.09 14.35
C HIS A 387 8.33 -7.60 12.91
N LEU A 388 7.17 -7.59 12.25
CA LEU A 388 7.08 -7.38 10.80
C LEU A 388 6.53 -6.02 10.39
N PHE A 389 5.64 -5.43 11.21
CA PHE A 389 4.76 -4.33 10.78
C PHE A 389 4.81 -3.11 11.67
N ASP A 390 5.73 -3.00 12.65
CA ASP A 390 5.94 -1.75 13.38
C ASP A 390 6.29 -0.62 12.39
N ALA A 391 5.56 0.49 12.47
CA ALA A 391 5.80 1.67 11.64
C ALA A 391 7.24 2.20 11.76
N ASN A 392 7.89 2.00 12.90
CA ASN A 392 9.30 2.34 13.08
C ASN A 392 10.21 1.47 12.21
N VAL A 393 9.93 0.16 12.09
CA VAL A 393 10.68 -0.75 11.21
C VAL A 393 10.54 -0.36 9.74
N MET A 394 9.34 0.01 9.30
CA MET A 394 9.12 0.53 7.95
C MET A 394 9.96 1.81 7.73
N THR A 395 9.90 2.74 8.66
CA THR A 395 10.62 4.02 8.57
C THR A 395 12.12 3.81 8.53
N ASP A 396 12.69 2.92 9.38
CA ASP A 396 14.13 2.56 9.38
C ASP A 396 14.58 2.03 8.03
N ARG A 397 13.75 1.21 7.36
CA ARG A 397 14.02 0.68 6.01
C ARG A 397 14.03 1.77 4.96
N TYR A 398 13.07 2.70 4.98
CA TYR A 398 13.04 3.83 4.07
C TYR A 398 14.22 4.79 4.31
N GLU A 399 14.54 5.11 5.55
CA GLU A 399 15.71 5.92 5.87
C GLU A 399 17.01 5.27 5.38
N THR A 400 17.15 3.96 5.56
CA THR A 400 18.32 3.21 5.06
C THR A 400 18.40 3.30 3.53
N LEU A 401 17.26 3.16 2.85
CA LEU A 401 17.17 3.29 1.40
C LEU A 401 17.50 4.71 0.95
N TYR A 402 16.96 5.74 1.60
CA TYR A 402 17.27 7.15 1.26
C TYR A 402 18.76 7.45 1.38
N ARG A 403 19.41 6.99 2.47
CA ARG A 403 20.87 7.15 2.62
C ARG A 403 21.64 6.48 1.50
N ALA A 404 21.21 5.30 1.06
CA ALA A 404 21.86 4.60 -0.05
C ALA A 404 21.74 5.39 -1.35
N GLU A 405 20.54 5.87 -1.67
CA GLU A 405 20.27 6.63 -2.89
C GLU A 405 21.00 7.98 -2.91
N MET A 406 21.00 8.72 -1.79
CA MET A 406 21.74 9.98 -1.67
C MET A 406 23.26 9.79 -1.84
N ARG A 407 23.84 8.68 -1.34
CA ARG A 407 25.27 8.39 -1.54
C ARG A 407 25.59 8.04 -2.99
N HIS A 408 24.69 7.34 -3.69
CA HIS A 408 24.88 7.02 -5.11
C HIS A 408 24.75 8.25 -6.01
N ALA A 409 23.89 9.20 -5.64
CA ALA A 409 23.68 10.44 -6.39
C ALA A 409 24.79 11.49 -6.12
N ALA A 410 25.53 11.39 -5.00
CA ALA A 410 26.64 12.28 -4.73
C ALA A 410 27.73 12.09 -5.80
N PRO A 411 28.18 13.16 -6.51
CA PRO A 411 29.27 13.02 -7.48
C PRO A 411 30.50 12.46 -6.76
N THR A 412 31.11 11.43 -7.35
CA THR A 412 32.38 10.86 -6.86
C THR A 412 33.47 11.93 -6.97
N VAL A 413 33.59 12.79 -5.95
CA VAL A 413 34.70 13.75 -5.82
C VAL A 413 35.91 12.97 -5.32
N LEU A 414 36.46 12.11 -6.17
CA LEU A 414 37.75 11.45 -5.98
C LEU A 414 38.39 11.28 -7.37
N HIS A 415 39.23 12.22 -7.74
CA HIS A 415 40.43 12.14 -8.59
C HIS A 415 40.72 13.44 -9.37
N ALA A 416 40.66 14.57 -8.70
CA ALA A 416 41.23 15.81 -9.29
C ALA A 416 42.41 16.39 -8.45
N ARG A 417 43.06 15.59 -7.58
CA ARG A 417 44.19 16.05 -6.76
C ARG A 417 45.52 15.29 -6.99
N ALA A 418 45.64 14.59 -8.10
CA ALA A 418 46.86 13.82 -8.37
C ALA A 418 47.52 14.08 -9.74
N LEU A 419 47.19 15.17 -10.44
CA LEU A 419 47.93 15.58 -11.66
C LEU A 419 48.14 17.11 -11.69
N GLY A 420 48.84 17.62 -10.70
CA GLY A 420 49.24 19.02 -10.68
C GLY A 420 50.39 19.21 -9.72
N GLU A 421 51.58 18.67 -10.05
CA GLU A 421 52.89 19.15 -9.64
C GLU A 421 53.96 18.15 -10.14
N ALA A 422 54.51 18.42 -11.31
CA ALA A 422 55.90 18.14 -11.72
C ALA A 422 56.26 19.04 -12.90
#